data_1d94ff7260605519d0710d201f730d4c
#
_entry.id   1d94ff7260605519d0710d201f730d4c
#
_cell.length_a   1.000
_cell.length_b   1.000
_cell.length_c   1.000
_cell.angle_alpha   90.00
_cell.angle_beta   90.00
_cell.angle_gamma   90.00
#
_symmetry.space_group_name_H-M   'P 1'
#
loop_
_entity.id
_entity.type
_entity.pdbx_description
1 polymer ?
#
loop_
_entity_poly.entity_id
_entity_poly.type
_entity_poly.pdbx_seq_one_letter_code
_entity_poly.pdbx_strand_id
1 'polypeptide(L)'
;MSLESYVTGLMKKPSPKGMDRLVLSGLSQLEKMYFSQVEKKRAADMASAVSASVPVISVGNVTAGGTGKTPCILMLAELFRSIGKKPAIISRGYKSGLEKEGGCVSDGKSILVSQQMAGDEPYMMARKLPSVPIFIGKDRIASVKRAEEMGADILLLDDGFQYWKLRRDQDIILIDATNPFGYGHGLPRGLLREPLDALSRASLFILTKSDQVHLTDLIEIREELARLAPGVPILSSAHAPSKVVPYEKWKAFLHEGALEDVRMKKAYLISGIGNPAAFKKTAKEAGLRVVGEMPFSDHHRYTEEDVRNAISEAKAKGAELIVMTEKDAVKMLSLASLAESDIPFSVLEIAMTLPEEDREVLEEFLHAKPQVPHP
;
A
#
# COMPACT_ATOMS: atom_id res chain seq x y z
N MET A 1 -12.60 7.70 -24.42
CA MET A 1 -11.48 7.98 -23.49
C MET A 1 -12.06 8.74 -22.32
N SER A 2 -11.92 8.28 -21.07
CA SER A 2 -12.41 9.03 -19.92
C SER A 2 -11.59 10.30 -19.71
N LEU A 3 -12.17 11.32 -19.07
CA LEU A 3 -11.45 12.57 -18.70
C LEU A 3 -10.19 12.26 -17.88
N GLU A 4 -10.30 11.31 -16.95
CA GLU A 4 -9.20 10.84 -16.12
C GLU A 4 -8.06 10.24 -16.96
N SER A 5 -8.37 9.36 -17.92
CA SER A 5 -7.38 8.76 -18.83
C SER A 5 -6.69 9.83 -19.71
N TYR A 6 -7.44 10.84 -20.14
CA TYR A 6 -6.88 11.95 -20.92
C TYR A 6 -5.92 12.80 -20.08
N VAL A 7 -6.34 13.21 -18.87
CA VAL A 7 -5.50 14.02 -17.96
C VAL A 7 -4.24 13.26 -17.55
N THR A 8 -4.38 11.97 -17.18
CA THR A 8 -3.22 11.11 -16.86
C THR A 8 -2.24 10.98 -18.04
N GLY A 9 -2.77 10.91 -19.27
CA GLY A 9 -1.96 10.93 -20.47
C GLY A 9 -1.21 12.26 -20.67
N LEU A 10 -1.85 13.39 -20.31
CA LEU A 10 -1.22 14.72 -20.37
C LEU A 10 -0.08 14.88 -19.35
N MET A 11 -0.24 14.35 -18.13
CA MET A 11 0.79 14.40 -17.08
C MET A 11 2.11 13.76 -17.53
N LYS A 12 2.04 12.75 -18.41
CA LYS A 12 3.19 11.99 -18.92
C LYS A 12 3.88 12.65 -20.10
N LYS A 13 3.30 13.70 -20.70
CA LYS A 13 3.85 14.32 -21.91
C LYS A 13 5.00 15.28 -21.57
N PRO A 14 6.22 15.06 -22.05
CA PRO A 14 7.35 15.93 -21.74
C PRO A 14 7.24 17.32 -22.39
N SER A 15 6.51 17.46 -23.51
CA SER A 15 6.38 18.72 -24.25
C SER A 15 4.97 18.89 -24.81
N PRO A 16 4.00 19.34 -24.00
CA PRO A 16 2.63 19.57 -24.44
C PRO A 16 2.55 20.77 -25.40
N LYS A 17 1.73 20.65 -26.48
CA LYS A 17 1.53 21.69 -27.48
C LYS A 17 0.04 22.02 -27.65
N GLY A 18 -0.25 23.22 -28.16
CA GLY A 18 -1.60 23.63 -28.50
C GLY A 18 -2.59 23.56 -27.32
N MET A 19 -3.72 22.86 -27.53
CA MET A 19 -4.78 22.70 -26.51
C MET A 19 -4.29 22.03 -25.24
N ASP A 20 -3.40 21.05 -25.33
CA ASP A 20 -2.82 20.36 -24.18
C ASP A 20 -2.11 21.34 -23.22
N ARG A 21 -1.40 22.33 -23.77
CA ARG A 21 -0.74 23.37 -23.00
C ARG A 21 -1.73 24.28 -22.27
N LEU A 22 -2.86 24.61 -22.90
CA LEU A 22 -3.93 25.40 -22.27
C LEU A 22 -4.57 24.62 -21.11
N VAL A 23 -4.88 23.34 -21.33
CA VAL A 23 -5.43 22.47 -20.27
C VAL A 23 -4.46 22.38 -19.09
N LEU A 24 -3.18 22.13 -19.33
CA LEU A 24 -2.18 22.06 -18.26
C LEU A 24 -1.99 23.40 -17.54
N SER A 25 -2.12 24.54 -18.23
CA SER A 25 -2.09 25.86 -17.60
C SER A 25 -3.28 26.03 -16.63
N GLY A 26 -4.48 25.61 -17.04
CA GLY A 26 -5.65 25.60 -16.16
C GLY A 26 -5.46 24.70 -14.95
N LEU A 27 -4.95 23.48 -15.16
CA LEU A 27 -4.64 22.53 -14.08
C LEU A 27 -3.58 23.09 -13.11
N SER A 28 -2.62 23.91 -13.58
CA SER A 28 -1.62 24.56 -12.71
C SER A 28 -2.24 25.61 -11.77
N GLN A 29 -3.29 26.30 -12.19
CA GLN A 29 -4.00 27.21 -11.28
C GLN A 29 -4.75 26.42 -10.19
N LEU A 30 -5.37 25.30 -10.55
CA LEU A 30 -6.02 24.40 -9.60
C LEU A 30 -5.00 23.77 -8.63
N GLU A 31 -3.82 23.40 -9.10
CA GLU A 31 -2.69 22.91 -8.28
C GLU A 31 -2.30 23.93 -7.20
N LYS A 32 -2.14 25.21 -7.56
CA LYS A 32 -1.82 26.28 -6.61
C LYS A 32 -2.89 26.43 -5.54
N MET A 33 -4.17 26.39 -5.96
CA MET A 33 -5.29 26.44 -5.03
C MET A 33 -5.30 25.22 -4.10
N TYR A 34 -5.06 24.03 -4.63
CA TYR A 34 -4.96 22.80 -3.86
C TYR A 34 -3.86 22.88 -2.80
N PHE A 35 -2.65 23.26 -3.17
CA PHE A 35 -1.55 23.40 -2.21
C PHE A 35 -1.83 24.47 -1.14
N SER A 36 -2.43 25.60 -1.52
CA SER A 36 -2.84 26.60 -0.54
C SER A 36 -3.85 26.06 0.48
N GLN A 37 -4.79 25.22 0.05
CA GLN A 37 -5.74 24.57 0.96
C GLN A 37 -5.06 23.52 1.85
N VAL A 38 -4.15 22.73 1.29
CA VAL A 38 -3.35 21.74 2.04
C VAL A 38 -2.55 22.44 3.13
N GLU A 39 -1.87 23.56 2.82
CA GLU A 39 -1.08 24.32 3.76
C GLU A 39 -1.93 24.91 4.90
N LYS A 40 -3.07 25.53 4.58
CA LYS A 40 -4.00 26.04 5.59
C LYS A 40 -4.50 24.93 6.50
N LYS A 41 -4.85 23.78 5.93
CA LYS A 41 -5.28 22.61 6.70
C LYS A 41 -4.16 22.10 7.59
N ARG A 42 -2.93 22.00 7.07
CA ARG A 42 -1.75 21.58 7.83
C ARG A 42 -1.53 22.48 9.04
N ALA A 43 -1.51 23.80 8.82
CA ALA A 43 -1.32 24.77 9.90
C ALA A 43 -2.41 24.65 10.99
N ALA A 44 -3.67 24.51 10.61
CA ALA A 44 -4.79 24.35 11.53
C ALA A 44 -4.72 23.04 12.32
N ASP A 45 -4.44 21.92 11.65
CA ASP A 45 -4.34 20.61 12.27
C ASP A 45 -3.13 20.53 13.22
N MET A 46 -1.97 21.09 12.83
CA MET A 46 -0.76 21.14 13.67
C MET A 46 -0.95 21.99 14.94
N ALA A 47 -1.69 23.12 14.86
CA ALA A 47 -1.98 23.95 16.00
C ALA A 47 -2.78 23.22 17.10
N SER A 48 -3.53 22.19 16.73
CA SER A 48 -4.35 21.35 17.63
C SER A 48 -3.84 19.92 17.73
N ALA A 49 -2.61 19.67 17.31
CA ALA A 49 -2.06 18.30 17.29
C ALA A 49 -1.87 17.75 18.68
N VAL A 50 -2.29 16.51 18.88
CA VAL A 50 -2.14 15.77 20.14
C VAL A 50 -0.98 14.76 20.04
N SER A 51 -0.40 14.41 21.19
CA SER A 51 0.58 13.32 21.29
C SER A 51 -0.11 12.07 21.82
N ALA A 52 0.36 10.91 21.36
CA ALA A 52 0.08 9.64 22.00
C ALA A 52 0.96 9.44 23.24
N SER A 53 0.63 8.49 24.10
CA SER A 53 1.45 8.10 25.27
C SER A 53 2.57 7.13 24.88
N VAL A 54 2.51 6.54 23.70
CA VAL A 54 3.49 5.60 23.13
C VAL A 54 4.00 6.13 21.79
N PRO A 55 5.18 5.67 21.33
CA PRO A 55 5.74 6.11 20.05
C PRO A 55 4.80 5.86 18.86
N VAL A 56 4.74 6.83 17.95
CA VAL A 56 3.95 6.79 16.71
C VAL A 56 4.89 6.83 15.52
N ILE A 57 4.90 5.76 14.76
CA ILE A 57 5.61 5.68 13.46
C ILE A 57 4.59 5.77 12.34
N SER A 58 4.74 6.77 11.51
CA SER A 58 3.88 6.94 10.32
C SER A 58 4.54 6.30 9.12
N VAL A 59 3.78 5.53 8.36
CA VAL A 59 4.15 5.09 7.01
C VAL A 59 3.26 5.83 6.03
N GLY A 60 3.89 6.62 5.17
CA GLY A 60 3.15 7.46 4.25
C GLY A 60 3.90 7.72 2.94
N ASN A 61 3.35 8.59 2.12
CA ASN A 61 3.95 8.99 0.86
C ASN A 61 3.45 10.38 0.45
N VAL A 62 4.14 11.02 -0.50
CA VAL A 62 3.77 12.35 -1.01
C VAL A 62 2.94 12.31 -2.27
N THR A 63 2.85 11.18 -2.95
CA THR A 63 2.14 11.02 -4.24
C THR A 63 0.81 10.29 -4.06
N ALA A 64 -0.17 10.57 -4.89
CA ALA A 64 -1.36 9.73 -5.01
C ALA A 64 -1.01 8.42 -5.75
N GLY A 65 -1.58 7.29 -5.32
CA GLY A 65 -1.39 5.98 -5.93
C GLY A 65 -0.85 4.92 -4.96
N GLY A 66 -0.63 3.72 -5.49
CA GLY A 66 -0.15 2.56 -4.73
C GLY A 66 1.38 2.55 -4.60
N THR A 67 1.90 3.10 -3.53
CA THR A 67 3.35 3.18 -3.25
C THR A 67 3.89 2.03 -2.40
N GLY A 68 3.08 1.01 -2.08
CA GLY A 68 3.54 -0.13 -1.28
C GLY A 68 3.40 0.05 0.24
N LYS A 69 2.52 0.94 0.71
CA LYS A 69 2.31 1.17 2.16
C LYS A 69 1.93 -0.10 2.93
N THR A 70 0.97 -0.85 2.42
CA THR A 70 0.48 -2.06 3.11
C THR A 70 1.57 -3.11 3.30
N PRO A 71 2.36 -3.50 2.29
CA PRO A 71 3.52 -4.38 2.49
C PRO A 71 4.54 -3.84 3.50
N CYS A 72 4.79 -2.52 3.51
CA CYS A 72 5.69 -1.88 4.46
C CYS A 72 5.16 -1.97 5.90
N ILE A 73 3.89 -1.65 6.12
CA ILE A 73 3.24 -1.77 7.45
C ILE A 73 3.31 -3.21 7.97
N LEU A 74 3.04 -4.20 7.10
CA LEU A 74 3.12 -5.61 7.47
C LEU A 74 4.54 -5.98 7.91
N MET A 75 5.55 -5.61 7.13
CA MET A 75 6.96 -5.84 7.44
C MET A 75 7.36 -5.19 8.78
N LEU A 76 7.01 -3.92 8.99
CA LEU A 76 7.34 -3.20 10.22
C LEU A 76 6.64 -3.81 11.44
N ALA A 77 5.37 -4.20 11.32
CA ALA A 77 4.63 -4.84 12.40
C ALA A 77 5.28 -6.17 12.83
N GLU A 78 5.74 -6.96 11.86
CA GLU A 78 6.47 -8.21 12.14
C GLU A 78 7.84 -7.94 12.78
N LEU A 79 8.60 -6.96 12.29
CA LEU A 79 9.88 -6.57 12.87
C LEU A 79 9.72 -6.09 14.33
N PHE A 80 8.73 -5.24 14.61
CA PHE A 80 8.48 -4.81 16.00
C PHE A 80 8.09 -5.98 16.90
N ARG A 81 7.29 -6.91 16.39
CA ARG A 81 6.96 -8.12 17.15
C ARG A 81 8.17 -9.00 17.42
N SER A 82 9.06 -9.17 16.45
CA SER A 82 10.26 -9.99 16.59
C SER A 82 11.20 -9.49 17.70
N ILE A 83 11.20 -8.17 17.96
CA ILE A 83 11.96 -7.55 19.05
C ILE A 83 11.14 -7.39 20.34
N GLY A 84 9.99 -8.09 20.44
CA GLY A 84 9.18 -8.15 21.66
C GLY A 84 8.26 -6.95 21.90
N LYS A 85 8.08 -6.07 20.92
CA LYS A 85 7.11 -4.97 20.99
C LYS A 85 5.68 -5.45 20.70
N LYS A 86 4.72 -4.65 21.15
CA LYS A 86 3.28 -4.85 20.92
C LYS A 86 2.74 -3.77 20.00
N PRO A 87 2.98 -3.89 18.66
CA PRO A 87 2.49 -2.90 17.73
C PRO A 87 0.98 -2.94 17.59
N ALA A 88 0.35 -1.78 17.34
CA ALA A 88 -1.00 -1.69 16.83
C ALA A 88 -1.01 -0.85 15.54
N ILE A 89 -1.86 -1.23 14.58
CA ILE A 89 -2.00 -0.53 13.30
C ILE A 89 -3.22 0.38 13.37
N ILE A 90 -3.01 1.65 12.99
CA ILE A 90 -4.05 2.67 12.90
C ILE A 90 -4.18 3.07 11.43
N SER A 91 -5.31 2.76 10.81
CA SER A 91 -5.61 3.11 9.42
C SER A 91 -6.87 3.98 9.32
N ARG A 92 -7.08 4.58 8.16
CA ARG A 92 -8.30 5.35 7.89
C ARG A 92 -9.51 4.46 7.64
N GLY A 93 -9.30 3.27 7.09
CA GLY A 93 -10.39 2.44 6.58
C GLY A 93 -11.12 3.09 5.40
N TYR A 94 -10.37 3.58 4.42
CA TYR A 94 -10.93 4.30 3.27
C TYR A 94 -12.00 3.48 2.53
N LYS A 95 -13.18 4.08 2.30
CA LYS A 95 -14.36 3.45 1.70
C LYS A 95 -14.92 2.23 2.47
N SER A 96 -14.54 2.03 3.73
CA SER A 96 -15.09 1.00 4.59
C SER A 96 -16.40 1.44 5.24
N GLY A 97 -17.19 0.47 5.74
CA GLY A 97 -18.42 0.77 6.48
C GLY A 97 -18.14 1.54 7.78
N LEU A 98 -16.99 1.31 8.41
CA LEU A 98 -16.59 1.95 9.67
C LEU A 98 -15.70 3.19 9.49
N GLU A 99 -15.46 3.70 8.27
CA GLU A 99 -14.59 4.86 8.06
C GLU A 99 -14.98 6.07 8.92
N LYS A 100 -16.28 6.35 9.06
CA LYS A 100 -16.79 7.52 9.79
C LYS A 100 -16.85 7.31 11.29
N GLU A 101 -17.35 6.16 11.72
CA GLU A 101 -17.63 5.84 13.12
C GLU A 101 -16.39 5.31 13.85
N GLY A 102 -15.45 4.78 13.08
CA GLY A 102 -14.29 4.09 13.59
C GLY A 102 -14.63 2.72 14.18
N GLY A 103 -13.62 1.87 14.32
CA GLY A 103 -13.81 0.55 14.91
C GLY A 103 -12.52 -0.24 15.03
N CYS A 104 -12.60 -1.32 15.80
CA CYS A 104 -11.57 -2.33 15.89
C CYS A 104 -11.84 -3.41 14.86
N VAL A 105 -10.90 -3.61 13.93
CA VAL A 105 -10.97 -4.67 12.90
C VAL A 105 -10.47 -5.99 13.48
N SER A 106 -9.38 -5.93 14.22
CA SER A 106 -8.77 -7.06 14.92
C SER A 106 -8.30 -6.62 16.31
N ASP A 107 -8.55 -7.43 17.31
CA ASP A 107 -8.05 -7.23 18.69
C ASP A 107 -6.70 -7.93 18.91
N GLY A 108 -6.09 -8.48 17.86
CA GLY A 108 -4.89 -9.30 17.96
C GLY A 108 -5.15 -10.76 18.40
N LYS A 109 -6.42 -11.19 18.43
CA LYS A 109 -6.83 -12.58 18.68
C LYS A 109 -7.86 -13.04 17.66
N SER A 110 -8.74 -12.13 17.25
CA SER A 110 -9.85 -12.40 16.34
C SER A 110 -10.10 -11.21 15.42
N ILE A 111 -10.61 -11.46 14.23
CA ILE A 111 -11.17 -10.44 13.34
C ILE A 111 -12.62 -10.21 13.79
N LEU A 112 -12.93 -8.97 14.17
CA LEU A 112 -14.19 -8.62 14.85
C LEU A 112 -15.29 -8.14 13.92
N VAL A 113 -14.94 -7.82 12.67
CA VAL A 113 -15.88 -7.24 11.70
C VAL A 113 -15.73 -7.89 10.34
N SER A 114 -16.77 -7.78 9.50
CA SER A 114 -16.71 -8.28 8.12
C SER A 114 -15.78 -7.43 7.25
N GLN A 115 -15.37 -8.01 6.12
CA GLN A 115 -14.53 -7.31 5.12
C GLN A 115 -15.19 -6.00 4.64
N GLN A 116 -16.51 -5.98 4.43
CA GLN A 116 -17.25 -4.78 4.01
C GLN A 116 -17.18 -3.65 5.05
N MET A 117 -17.20 -4.02 6.33
CA MET A 117 -17.09 -3.05 7.43
C MET A 117 -15.66 -2.58 7.63
N ALA A 118 -14.67 -3.46 7.50
CA ALA A 118 -13.26 -3.14 7.65
C ALA A 118 -12.67 -2.38 6.46
N GLY A 119 -13.11 -2.70 5.25
CA GLY A 119 -12.42 -2.37 3.98
C GLY A 119 -11.36 -3.40 3.62
N ASP A 120 -10.99 -3.46 2.34
CA ASP A 120 -10.11 -4.51 1.77
C ASP A 120 -8.74 -4.58 2.47
N GLU A 121 -8.04 -3.44 2.57
CA GLU A 121 -6.68 -3.40 3.07
C GLU A 121 -6.59 -3.68 4.58
N PRO A 122 -7.37 -3.04 5.46
CA PRO A 122 -7.34 -3.38 6.89
C PRO A 122 -7.76 -4.82 7.18
N TYR A 123 -8.73 -5.36 6.42
CA TYR A 123 -9.14 -6.76 6.58
C TYR A 123 -8.02 -7.72 6.15
N MET A 124 -7.33 -7.43 5.03
CA MET A 124 -6.17 -8.20 4.57
C MET A 124 -5.04 -8.14 5.60
N MET A 125 -4.73 -6.95 6.16
CA MET A 125 -3.71 -6.83 7.21
C MET A 125 -4.09 -7.66 8.45
N ALA A 126 -5.37 -7.66 8.87
CA ALA A 126 -5.83 -8.45 10.00
C ALA A 126 -5.68 -9.96 9.76
N ARG A 127 -5.84 -10.41 8.55
CA ARG A 127 -5.60 -11.81 8.18
C ARG A 127 -4.13 -12.19 8.24
N LYS A 128 -3.24 -11.32 7.79
CA LYS A 128 -1.78 -11.55 7.78
C LYS A 128 -1.14 -11.42 9.16
N LEU A 129 -1.69 -10.58 10.00
CA LEU A 129 -1.16 -10.26 11.33
C LEU A 129 -2.16 -10.62 12.43
N PRO A 130 -2.43 -11.91 12.67
CA PRO A 130 -3.49 -12.35 13.59
C PRO A 130 -3.24 -11.94 15.04
N SER A 131 -2.01 -11.55 15.40
CA SER A 131 -1.64 -11.12 16.75
C SER A 131 -1.39 -9.60 16.88
N VAL A 132 -1.79 -8.82 15.87
CA VAL A 132 -1.66 -7.35 15.88
C VAL A 132 -3.03 -6.71 15.89
N PRO A 133 -3.36 -5.87 16.90
CA PRO A 133 -4.58 -5.09 16.89
C PRO A 133 -4.59 -4.09 15.71
N ILE A 134 -5.74 -3.97 15.07
CA ILE A 134 -5.94 -3.07 13.93
C ILE A 134 -7.19 -2.23 14.15
N PHE A 135 -7.01 -0.93 14.13
CA PHE A 135 -8.09 0.04 14.29
C PHE A 135 -8.25 0.86 13.02
N ILE A 136 -9.47 1.20 12.69
CA ILE A 136 -9.80 2.06 11.56
C ILE A 136 -10.69 3.22 12.01
N GLY A 137 -10.61 4.32 11.26
CA GLY A 137 -11.49 5.47 11.44
C GLY A 137 -10.89 6.74 10.88
N LYS A 138 -11.77 7.66 10.47
CA LYS A 138 -11.38 9.01 10.05
C LYS A 138 -10.77 9.79 11.21
N ASP A 139 -11.31 9.61 12.42
CA ASP A 139 -10.72 10.10 13.67
C ASP A 139 -9.70 9.07 14.20
N ARG A 140 -8.44 9.24 13.79
CA ARG A 140 -7.35 8.36 14.20
C ARG A 140 -6.94 8.58 15.65
N ILE A 141 -7.25 9.73 16.24
CA ILE A 141 -6.97 10.01 17.67
C ILE A 141 -7.80 9.08 18.55
N ALA A 142 -9.09 8.89 18.21
CA ALA A 142 -9.93 7.93 18.90
C ALA A 142 -9.41 6.49 18.75
N SER A 143 -8.88 6.13 17.58
CA SER A 143 -8.26 4.82 17.35
C SER A 143 -6.98 4.62 18.15
N VAL A 144 -6.13 5.67 18.26
CA VAL A 144 -4.92 5.67 19.08
C VAL A 144 -5.24 5.38 20.54
N LYS A 145 -6.20 6.09 21.14
CA LYS A 145 -6.60 5.88 22.54
C LYS A 145 -7.03 4.43 22.82
N ARG A 146 -7.82 3.85 21.91
CA ARG A 146 -8.24 2.44 22.03
C ARG A 146 -7.07 1.47 21.92
N ALA A 147 -6.09 1.75 21.07
CA ALA A 147 -4.89 0.93 20.94
C ALA A 147 -4.02 0.99 22.22
N GLU A 148 -3.86 2.17 22.82
CA GLU A 148 -3.17 2.37 24.09
C GLU A 148 -3.87 1.63 25.23
N GLU A 149 -5.20 1.74 25.31
CA GLU A 149 -6.03 1.03 26.32
C GLU A 149 -5.90 -0.51 26.19
N MET A 150 -5.66 -1.01 24.98
CA MET A 150 -5.38 -2.43 24.72
C MET A 150 -3.92 -2.84 24.97
N GLY A 151 -3.07 -1.91 25.42
CA GLY A 151 -1.70 -2.17 25.81
C GLY A 151 -0.71 -2.21 24.66
N ALA A 152 -1.00 -1.55 23.54
CA ALA A 152 -0.01 -1.30 22.50
C ALA A 152 1.13 -0.42 23.07
N ASP A 153 2.37 -0.76 22.74
CA ASP A 153 3.57 0.00 23.16
C ASP A 153 4.24 0.72 21.99
N ILE A 154 3.70 0.55 20.78
CA ILE A 154 4.07 1.28 19.57
C ILE A 154 2.91 1.32 18.60
N LEU A 155 2.73 2.43 17.89
CA LEU A 155 1.66 2.64 16.91
C LEU A 155 2.22 2.79 15.49
N LEU A 156 1.69 2.03 14.57
CA LEU A 156 1.97 2.14 13.13
C LEU A 156 0.80 2.85 12.45
N LEU A 157 1.03 4.08 12.00
CA LEU A 157 0.00 4.89 11.36
C LEU A 157 0.05 4.71 9.84
N ASP A 158 -0.91 3.99 9.28
CA ASP A 158 -1.05 3.76 7.85
C ASP A 158 -1.56 5.01 7.13
N ASP A 159 -0.88 5.39 6.03
CA ASP A 159 -1.12 6.63 5.27
C ASP A 159 -1.16 7.86 6.19
N GLY A 160 -0.17 7.95 7.08
CA GLY A 160 -0.14 8.91 8.19
C GLY A 160 0.49 10.25 7.86
N PHE A 161 1.25 10.40 6.78
CA PHE A 161 2.07 11.57 6.50
C PHE A 161 1.27 12.88 6.43
N GLN A 162 0.04 12.86 5.92
CA GLN A 162 -0.89 13.99 5.87
C GLN A 162 -1.87 14.03 7.05
N TYR A 163 -1.66 13.25 8.10
CA TYR A 163 -2.51 13.29 9.30
C TYR A 163 -1.88 14.14 10.41
N TRP A 164 -1.90 15.45 10.25
CA TRP A 164 -1.19 16.40 11.11
C TRP A 164 -1.79 16.59 12.51
N LYS A 165 -2.99 16.10 12.77
CA LYS A 165 -3.65 16.16 14.10
C LYS A 165 -3.01 15.27 15.16
N LEU A 166 -2.17 14.31 14.75
CA LEU A 166 -1.42 13.43 15.65
C LEU A 166 0.08 13.70 15.46
N ARG A 167 0.80 13.97 16.54
CA ARG A 167 2.26 14.07 16.49
C ARG A 167 2.84 12.68 16.23
N ARG A 168 3.83 12.61 15.38
CA ARG A 168 4.53 11.38 15.05
C ARG A 168 5.97 11.51 15.49
N ASP A 169 6.51 10.43 16.02
CA ASP A 169 7.92 10.36 16.42
C ASP A 169 8.83 10.10 15.22
N GLN A 170 8.33 9.36 14.23
CA GLN A 170 9.04 9.06 12.99
C GLN A 170 8.06 9.05 11.81
N ASP A 171 8.49 9.62 10.68
CA ASP A 171 7.79 9.56 9.40
C ASP A 171 8.64 8.74 8.41
N ILE A 172 8.21 7.51 8.11
CA ILE A 172 8.79 6.65 7.07
C ILE A 172 8.05 6.96 5.76
N ILE A 173 8.78 7.48 4.78
CA ILE A 173 8.21 7.94 3.52
C ILE A 173 8.56 6.98 2.39
N LEU A 174 7.53 6.41 1.78
CA LEU A 174 7.67 5.55 0.62
C LEU A 174 7.71 6.37 -0.66
N ILE A 175 8.71 6.10 -1.48
CA ILE A 175 8.91 6.71 -2.78
C ILE A 175 8.84 5.60 -3.84
N ASP A 176 7.84 5.64 -4.70
CA ASP A 176 7.73 4.72 -5.83
C ASP A 176 8.79 5.08 -6.87
N ALA A 177 9.83 4.27 -7.02
CA ALA A 177 10.95 4.55 -7.92
C ALA A 177 10.52 4.71 -9.38
N THR A 178 9.40 4.13 -9.79
CA THR A 178 8.87 4.25 -11.16
C THR A 178 8.21 5.61 -11.45
N ASN A 179 7.84 6.36 -10.41
CA ASN A 179 7.33 7.74 -10.50
C ASN A 179 7.52 8.47 -9.16
N PRO A 180 8.77 8.79 -8.78
CA PRO A 180 9.13 9.21 -7.42
C PRO A 180 8.49 10.52 -6.98
N PHE A 181 8.32 11.45 -7.92
CA PHE A 181 7.90 12.81 -7.64
C PHE A 181 6.57 13.20 -8.32
N GLY A 182 5.74 12.21 -8.72
CA GLY A 182 4.37 12.45 -9.19
C GLY A 182 4.28 13.39 -10.40
N TYR A 183 5.21 13.27 -11.35
CA TYR A 183 5.39 14.16 -12.51
C TYR A 183 5.77 15.60 -12.15
N GLY A 184 6.33 15.84 -10.95
CA GLY A 184 6.78 17.15 -10.47
C GLY A 184 5.67 18.15 -10.15
N HIS A 185 4.41 17.71 -10.12
CA HIS A 185 3.24 18.57 -9.95
C HIS A 185 2.24 17.99 -8.94
N GLY A 186 1.56 18.92 -8.25
CA GLY A 186 0.46 18.57 -7.36
C GLY A 186 -0.85 18.26 -8.08
N LEU A 187 -1.77 17.66 -7.35
CA LEU A 187 -3.12 17.43 -7.82
C LEU A 187 -3.80 18.77 -8.22
N PRO A 188 -4.55 18.81 -9.33
CA PRO A 188 -4.82 17.72 -10.29
C PRO A 188 -3.89 17.71 -11.51
N ARG A 189 -2.82 18.52 -11.55
CA ARG A 189 -1.86 18.60 -12.66
C ARG A 189 -0.87 17.43 -12.68
N GLY A 190 -0.53 16.91 -11.52
CA GLY A 190 0.32 15.75 -11.26
C GLY A 190 -0.24 14.93 -10.14
N LEU A 191 0.61 14.21 -9.42
CA LEU A 191 0.19 13.27 -8.37
C LEU A 191 0.61 13.68 -6.96
N LEU A 192 1.31 14.81 -6.78
CA LEU A 192 1.74 15.24 -5.45
C LEU A 192 0.54 15.64 -4.58
N ARG A 193 0.50 15.11 -3.37
CA ARG A 193 -0.47 15.43 -2.31
C ARG A 193 -0.01 16.62 -1.47
N GLU A 194 1.30 16.87 -1.45
CA GLU A 194 1.99 18.00 -0.82
C GLU A 194 3.14 18.45 -1.73
N PRO A 195 3.62 19.71 -1.62
CA PRO A 195 4.85 20.13 -2.27
C PRO A 195 6.05 19.27 -1.84
N LEU A 196 7.08 19.18 -2.69
CA LEU A 196 8.25 18.31 -2.43
C LEU A 196 9.06 18.71 -1.19
N ASP A 197 9.00 19.97 -0.77
CA ASP A 197 9.64 20.44 0.47
C ASP A 197 9.09 19.75 1.73
N ALA A 198 7.86 19.20 1.64
CA ALA A 198 7.29 18.35 2.69
C ALA A 198 8.15 17.12 3.02
N LEU A 199 8.97 16.65 2.08
CA LEU A 199 9.89 15.53 2.27
C LEU A 199 10.97 15.80 3.33
N SER A 200 11.24 17.07 3.65
CA SER A 200 12.15 17.45 4.75
C SER A 200 11.71 16.97 6.13
N ARG A 201 10.44 16.55 6.27
CA ARG A 201 9.92 15.96 7.53
C ARG A 201 10.19 14.46 7.66
N ALA A 202 10.72 13.81 6.63
CA ALA A 202 10.99 12.38 6.66
C ALA A 202 12.06 12.05 7.71
N SER A 203 11.86 10.94 8.41
CA SER A 203 12.89 10.32 9.26
C SER A 203 13.63 9.21 8.53
N LEU A 204 12.98 8.61 7.52
CA LEU A 204 13.53 7.54 6.68
C LEU A 204 12.81 7.53 5.34
N PHE A 205 13.54 7.29 4.25
CA PHE A 205 12.97 7.00 2.94
C PHE A 205 13.12 5.52 2.60
N ILE A 206 12.07 4.93 1.99
CA ILE A 206 12.16 3.61 1.37
C ILE A 206 11.76 3.75 -0.10
N LEU A 207 12.71 3.55 -1.00
CA LEU A 207 12.47 3.48 -2.44
C LEU A 207 11.81 2.15 -2.75
N THR A 208 10.53 2.16 -3.08
CA THR A 208 9.80 0.95 -3.46
C THR A 208 9.94 0.70 -4.96
N LYS A 209 9.81 -0.59 -5.36
CA LYS A 209 9.99 -1.02 -6.77
C LYS A 209 11.34 -0.62 -7.36
N SER A 210 12.38 -0.58 -6.54
CA SER A 210 13.74 -0.22 -6.96
C SER A 210 14.31 -1.20 -8.01
N ASP A 211 13.79 -2.41 -8.07
CA ASP A 211 14.07 -3.44 -9.07
C ASP A 211 13.47 -3.18 -10.46
N GLN A 212 12.62 -2.15 -10.59
CA GLN A 212 11.87 -1.85 -11.82
C GLN A 212 12.41 -0.64 -12.59
N VAL A 213 13.50 -0.04 -12.13
CA VAL A 213 14.13 1.13 -12.74
C VAL A 213 15.63 0.90 -12.93
N HIS A 214 16.26 1.71 -13.76
CA HIS A 214 17.71 1.63 -13.99
C HIS A 214 18.48 2.18 -12.79
N LEU A 215 19.71 1.72 -12.62
CA LEU A 215 20.59 2.20 -11.53
C LEU A 215 20.83 3.71 -11.61
N THR A 216 20.94 4.27 -12.80
CA THR A 216 21.07 5.72 -13.02
C THR A 216 19.90 6.50 -12.46
N ASP A 217 18.67 6.01 -12.68
CA ASP A 217 17.46 6.66 -12.16
C ASP A 217 17.42 6.59 -10.63
N LEU A 218 17.87 5.47 -10.05
CA LEU A 218 17.96 5.33 -8.58
C LEU A 218 18.97 6.32 -7.98
N ILE A 219 20.09 6.55 -8.66
CA ILE A 219 21.09 7.52 -8.22
C ILE A 219 20.49 8.94 -8.24
N GLU A 220 19.84 9.34 -9.33
CA GLU A 220 19.18 10.64 -9.45
C GLU A 220 18.09 10.84 -8.38
N ILE A 221 17.29 9.82 -8.10
CA ILE A 221 16.28 9.86 -7.04
C ILE A 221 16.94 10.07 -5.68
N ARG A 222 18.01 9.32 -5.38
CA ARG A 222 18.74 9.43 -4.10
C ARG A 222 19.36 10.82 -3.93
N GLU A 223 19.99 11.38 -4.97
CA GLU A 223 20.55 12.71 -4.95
C GLU A 223 19.50 13.78 -4.68
N GLU A 224 18.35 13.70 -5.33
CA GLU A 224 17.25 14.65 -5.11
C GLU A 224 16.67 14.52 -3.68
N LEU A 225 16.49 13.30 -3.16
CA LEU A 225 16.04 13.10 -1.78
C LEU A 225 17.06 13.60 -0.76
N ALA A 226 18.35 13.37 -1.00
CA ALA A 226 19.42 13.89 -0.14
C ALA A 226 19.48 15.43 -0.15
N ARG A 227 19.12 16.05 -1.29
CA ARG A 227 19.01 17.52 -1.38
C ARG A 227 17.80 18.06 -0.61
N LEU A 228 16.65 17.35 -0.67
CA LEU A 228 15.40 17.76 -0.03
C LEU A 228 15.40 17.50 1.50
N ALA A 229 16.08 16.45 1.94
CA ALA A 229 16.16 16.03 3.34
C ALA A 229 17.60 15.53 3.67
N PRO A 230 18.56 16.45 3.86
CA PRO A 230 19.94 16.07 4.13
C PRO A 230 20.09 15.19 5.38
N GLY A 231 20.87 14.11 5.26
CA GLY A 231 21.16 13.19 6.38
C GLY A 231 20.09 12.16 6.68
N VAL A 232 18.94 12.19 5.99
CA VAL A 232 17.90 11.17 6.16
C VAL A 232 18.32 9.89 5.41
N PRO A 233 18.30 8.70 6.05
CA PRO A 233 18.64 7.44 5.39
C PRO A 233 17.67 7.13 4.24
N ILE A 234 18.20 6.51 3.16
CA ILE A 234 17.43 6.13 1.97
C ILE A 234 17.66 4.65 1.69
N LEU A 235 16.65 3.82 1.91
CA LEU A 235 16.69 2.38 1.68
C LEU A 235 16.05 2.04 0.35
N SER A 236 16.48 0.93 -0.25
CA SER A 236 15.82 0.34 -1.43
C SER A 236 14.97 -0.85 -1.05
N SER A 237 13.83 -1.03 -1.74
CA SER A 237 13.02 -2.21 -1.57
C SER A 237 12.39 -2.66 -2.88
N ALA A 238 12.09 -3.95 -2.95
CA ALA A 238 11.34 -4.57 -4.02
C ALA A 238 10.10 -5.27 -3.47
N HIS A 239 9.13 -5.51 -4.34
CA HIS A 239 8.02 -6.40 -4.03
C HIS A 239 8.28 -7.75 -4.70
N ALA A 240 8.55 -8.76 -3.89
CA ALA A 240 8.80 -10.10 -4.38
C ALA A 240 7.61 -11.03 -4.10
N PRO A 241 7.36 -12.03 -4.97
CA PRO A 241 6.46 -13.11 -4.62
C PRO A 241 7.01 -13.86 -3.41
N SER A 242 6.17 -14.10 -2.41
CA SER A 242 6.58 -14.81 -1.19
C SER A 242 6.03 -16.23 -1.16
N LYS A 243 4.76 -16.40 -1.54
CA LYS A 243 4.06 -17.69 -1.54
C LYS A 243 2.97 -17.72 -2.60
N VAL A 244 2.60 -18.93 -3.05
CA VAL A 244 1.35 -19.19 -3.74
C VAL A 244 0.55 -20.17 -2.90
N VAL A 245 -0.53 -19.67 -2.28
CA VAL A 245 -1.32 -20.41 -1.30
C VAL A 245 -2.63 -20.87 -1.95
N PRO A 246 -2.99 -22.16 -1.91
CA PRO A 246 -4.32 -22.61 -2.35
C PRO A 246 -5.42 -21.82 -1.64
N TYR A 247 -6.42 -21.35 -2.37
CA TYR A 247 -7.44 -20.43 -1.85
C TYR A 247 -8.15 -20.95 -0.61
N GLU A 248 -8.49 -22.24 -0.54
CA GLU A 248 -9.16 -22.82 0.63
C GLU A 248 -8.27 -22.80 1.89
N LYS A 249 -6.97 -23.05 1.72
CA LYS A 249 -6.00 -22.91 2.83
C LYS A 249 -5.89 -21.45 3.24
N TRP A 250 -5.74 -20.57 2.26
CA TRP A 250 -5.67 -19.13 2.52
C TRP A 250 -6.94 -18.62 3.23
N LYS A 251 -8.12 -19.07 2.78
CA LYS A 251 -9.41 -18.75 3.41
C LYS A 251 -9.46 -19.21 4.87
N ALA A 252 -8.90 -20.37 5.16
CA ALA A 252 -8.82 -20.95 6.50
C ALA A 252 -7.67 -20.37 7.37
N PHE A 253 -7.03 -19.27 6.96
CA PHE A 253 -5.85 -18.65 7.64
C PHE A 253 -4.61 -19.54 7.69
N LEU A 254 -4.54 -20.54 6.83
CA LEU A 254 -3.38 -21.41 6.67
C LEU A 254 -2.54 -20.86 5.52
N HIS A 255 -1.50 -20.09 5.83
CA HIS A 255 -0.57 -19.52 4.84
C HIS A 255 0.50 -20.55 4.41
N GLU A 256 0.05 -21.78 4.16
CA GLU A 256 0.88 -22.90 3.72
C GLU A 256 0.91 -22.97 2.20
N GLY A 257 2.05 -22.71 1.61
CA GLY A 257 2.28 -22.77 0.18
C GLY A 257 3.71 -22.35 -0.13
N ALA A 258 4.28 -22.91 -1.17
CA ALA A 258 5.62 -22.57 -1.64
C ALA A 258 5.59 -22.15 -3.11
N LEU A 259 6.57 -21.36 -3.53
CA LEU A 259 6.72 -20.99 -4.95
C LEU A 259 7.10 -22.21 -5.79
N GLU A 260 7.85 -23.16 -5.20
CA GLU A 260 8.27 -24.39 -5.84
C GLU A 260 7.10 -25.29 -6.25
N ASP A 261 6.02 -25.29 -5.46
CA ASP A 261 4.81 -26.10 -5.71
C ASP A 261 4.08 -25.72 -7.01
N VAL A 262 4.30 -24.51 -7.50
CA VAL A 262 3.61 -23.95 -8.66
C VAL A 262 4.53 -23.68 -9.85
N ARG A 263 5.82 -23.99 -9.70
CA ARG A 263 6.82 -23.72 -10.73
C ARG A 263 6.44 -24.38 -12.05
N MET A 264 6.45 -23.60 -13.14
CA MET A 264 6.09 -23.99 -14.51
C MET A 264 4.62 -24.37 -14.72
N LYS A 265 3.75 -24.35 -13.71
CA LYS A 265 2.32 -24.57 -13.89
C LYS A 265 1.69 -23.47 -14.75
N LYS A 266 0.76 -23.87 -15.60
CA LYS A 266 -0.02 -22.95 -16.45
C LYS A 266 -1.05 -22.23 -15.60
N ALA A 267 -0.84 -20.91 -15.42
CA ALA A 267 -1.70 -20.07 -14.60
C ALA A 267 -2.56 -19.12 -15.45
N TYR A 268 -3.84 -19.01 -15.11
CA TYR A 268 -4.73 -17.95 -15.56
C TYR A 268 -4.85 -16.89 -14.45
N LEU A 269 -4.63 -15.62 -14.77
CA LEU A 269 -4.61 -14.56 -13.77
C LEU A 269 -5.95 -13.83 -13.72
N ILE A 270 -6.44 -13.53 -12.51
CA ILE A 270 -7.58 -12.65 -12.26
C ILE A 270 -7.16 -11.53 -11.32
N SER A 271 -7.42 -10.26 -11.66
CA SER A 271 -7.03 -9.14 -10.81
C SER A 271 -7.91 -7.90 -11.02
N GLY A 272 -8.30 -7.25 -9.90
CA GLY A 272 -8.98 -5.95 -9.86
C GLY A 272 -8.15 -4.95 -9.05
N ILE A 273 -6.94 -4.66 -9.55
CA ILE A 273 -5.96 -3.74 -8.95
C ILE A 273 -5.51 -2.70 -9.97
N GLY A 274 -4.96 -1.59 -9.50
CA GLY A 274 -4.54 -0.46 -10.35
C GLY A 274 -3.42 -0.76 -11.35
N ASN A 275 -2.63 -1.84 -11.15
CA ASN A 275 -1.54 -2.23 -12.06
C ASN A 275 -1.54 -3.75 -12.33
N PRO A 276 -2.40 -4.26 -13.24
CA PRO A 276 -2.44 -5.68 -13.60
C PRO A 276 -1.12 -6.19 -14.22
N ALA A 277 -0.41 -5.32 -14.95
CA ALA A 277 0.86 -5.69 -15.58
C ALA A 277 1.96 -6.03 -14.55
N ALA A 278 1.98 -5.31 -13.42
CA ALA A 278 2.88 -5.64 -12.31
C ALA A 278 2.53 -7.00 -11.69
N PHE A 279 1.25 -7.30 -11.49
CA PHE A 279 0.81 -8.61 -11.00
C PHE A 279 1.24 -9.75 -11.94
N LYS A 280 1.08 -9.56 -13.25
CA LYS A 280 1.55 -10.52 -14.26
C LYS A 280 3.07 -10.73 -14.20
N LYS A 281 3.86 -9.66 -13.99
CA LYS A 281 5.31 -9.75 -13.81
C LYS A 281 5.62 -10.59 -12.56
N THR A 282 5.02 -10.27 -11.42
CA THR A 282 5.20 -10.99 -10.15
C THR A 282 4.79 -12.46 -10.25
N ALA A 283 3.70 -12.78 -10.97
CA ALA A 283 3.30 -14.17 -11.21
C ALA A 283 4.36 -14.96 -12.01
N LYS A 284 5.00 -14.32 -12.99
CA LYS A 284 6.12 -14.94 -13.74
C LYS A 284 7.37 -15.11 -12.86
N GLU A 285 7.68 -14.14 -12.02
CA GLU A 285 8.77 -14.20 -11.03
C GLU A 285 8.54 -15.32 -10.00
N ALA A 286 7.28 -15.60 -9.65
CA ALA A 286 6.89 -16.76 -8.85
C ALA A 286 7.09 -18.11 -9.58
N GLY A 287 7.57 -18.11 -10.83
CA GLY A 287 7.81 -19.28 -11.64
C GLY A 287 6.59 -19.81 -12.41
N LEU A 288 5.47 -19.06 -12.43
CA LEU A 288 4.25 -19.45 -13.14
C LEU A 288 4.35 -19.20 -14.65
N ARG A 289 3.78 -20.11 -15.44
CA ARG A 289 3.57 -19.93 -16.88
C ARG A 289 2.20 -19.30 -17.12
N VAL A 290 2.15 -18.00 -17.28
CA VAL A 290 0.89 -17.26 -17.50
C VAL A 290 0.35 -17.57 -18.90
N VAL A 291 -0.83 -18.21 -19.00
CA VAL A 291 -1.50 -18.58 -20.24
C VAL A 291 -2.67 -17.65 -20.61
N GLY A 292 -3.13 -16.85 -19.68
CA GLY A 292 -4.17 -15.85 -19.90
C GLY A 292 -4.37 -14.97 -18.68
N GLU A 293 -5.14 -13.90 -18.83
CA GLU A 293 -5.46 -12.96 -17.76
C GLU A 293 -6.82 -12.31 -17.99
N MET A 294 -7.52 -11.99 -16.89
CA MET A 294 -8.77 -11.24 -16.84
C MET A 294 -8.61 -10.07 -15.85
N PRO A 295 -8.16 -8.90 -16.36
CA PRO A 295 -8.04 -7.71 -15.53
C PRO A 295 -9.38 -6.99 -15.39
N PHE A 296 -9.69 -6.54 -14.17
CA PHE A 296 -10.81 -5.67 -13.84
C PHE A 296 -10.33 -4.29 -13.41
N SER A 297 -11.23 -3.34 -13.28
CA SER A 297 -10.93 -2.02 -12.73
C SER A 297 -10.50 -2.13 -11.26
N ASP A 298 -9.69 -1.18 -10.79
CA ASP A 298 -9.31 -1.14 -9.37
C ASP A 298 -10.55 -1.03 -8.48
N HIS A 299 -10.55 -1.74 -7.34
CA HIS A 299 -11.68 -1.89 -6.42
C HIS A 299 -12.93 -2.57 -7.03
N HIS A 300 -12.77 -3.37 -8.09
CA HIS A 300 -13.86 -4.15 -8.66
C HIS A 300 -14.55 -5.01 -7.59
N ARG A 301 -15.88 -5.08 -7.64
CA ARG A 301 -16.68 -5.97 -6.82
C ARG A 301 -17.02 -7.21 -7.64
N TYR A 302 -16.41 -8.32 -7.28
CA TYR A 302 -16.57 -9.58 -8.01
C TYR A 302 -17.97 -10.16 -7.82
N THR A 303 -18.49 -10.74 -8.89
CA THR A 303 -19.76 -11.46 -8.94
C THR A 303 -19.51 -12.94 -9.22
N GLU A 304 -20.53 -13.76 -8.98
CA GLU A 304 -20.51 -15.19 -9.35
C GLU A 304 -20.32 -15.39 -10.87
N GLU A 305 -20.79 -14.44 -11.68
CA GLU A 305 -20.61 -14.46 -13.13
C GLU A 305 -19.16 -14.20 -13.52
N ASP A 306 -18.49 -13.24 -12.89
CA ASP A 306 -17.07 -12.97 -13.12
C ASP A 306 -16.21 -14.22 -12.85
N VAL A 307 -16.51 -14.92 -11.74
CA VAL A 307 -15.78 -16.15 -11.38
C VAL A 307 -16.06 -17.26 -12.39
N ARG A 308 -17.32 -17.49 -12.79
CA ARG A 308 -17.66 -18.49 -13.81
C ARG A 308 -17.00 -18.19 -15.15
N ASN A 309 -16.95 -16.93 -15.57
CA ASN A 309 -16.28 -16.51 -16.80
C ASN A 309 -14.78 -16.77 -16.72
N ALA A 310 -14.13 -16.44 -15.59
CA ALA A 310 -12.72 -16.74 -15.38
C ALA A 310 -12.41 -18.23 -15.43
N ILE A 311 -13.26 -19.09 -14.83
CA ILE A 311 -13.13 -20.55 -14.89
C ILE A 311 -13.26 -21.03 -16.34
N SER A 312 -14.24 -20.54 -17.09
CA SER A 312 -14.46 -20.93 -18.50
C SER A 312 -13.27 -20.57 -19.36
N GLU A 313 -12.76 -19.34 -19.25
CA GLU A 313 -11.59 -18.90 -20.02
C GLU A 313 -10.31 -19.63 -19.59
N ALA A 314 -10.12 -19.88 -18.30
CA ALA A 314 -9.00 -20.66 -17.80
C ALA A 314 -8.98 -22.08 -18.39
N LYS A 315 -10.15 -22.76 -18.43
CA LYS A 315 -10.31 -24.06 -19.08
C LYS A 315 -9.94 -24.01 -20.56
N ALA A 316 -10.47 -23.04 -21.30
CA ALA A 316 -10.20 -22.87 -22.72
C ALA A 316 -8.71 -22.63 -23.02
N LYS A 317 -7.97 -22.01 -22.11
CA LYS A 317 -6.52 -21.76 -22.19
C LYS A 317 -5.67 -22.93 -21.66
N GLY A 318 -6.28 -23.97 -21.14
CA GLY A 318 -5.58 -25.11 -20.56
C GLY A 318 -4.80 -24.76 -19.29
N ALA A 319 -5.33 -23.84 -18.48
CA ALA A 319 -4.75 -23.47 -17.21
C ALA A 319 -4.88 -24.62 -16.20
N GLU A 320 -3.87 -24.79 -15.35
CA GLU A 320 -3.84 -25.77 -14.26
C GLU A 320 -4.27 -25.14 -12.92
N LEU A 321 -4.20 -23.80 -12.83
CA LEU A 321 -4.68 -23.05 -11.68
C LEU A 321 -5.10 -21.63 -12.10
N ILE A 322 -6.01 -21.02 -11.31
CA ILE A 322 -6.37 -19.61 -11.41
C ILE A 322 -5.70 -18.88 -10.25
N VAL A 323 -4.96 -17.81 -10.54
CA VAL A 323 -4.21 -17.06 -9.54
C VAL A 323 -4.75 -15.65 -9.40
N MET A 324 -4.96 -15.22 -8.16
CA MET A 324 -5.43 -13.89 -7.81
C MET A 324 -4.51 -13.21 -6.80
N THR A 325 -4.66 -11.90 -6.63
CA THR A 325 -3.97 -11.16 -5.58
C THR A 325 -4.65 -11.37 -4.22
N GLU A 326 -3.94 -11.09 -3.12
CA GLU A 326 -4.53 -11.11 -1.77
C GLU A 326 -5.71 -10.13 -1.64
N LYS A 327 -5.57 -8.93 -2.24
CA LYS A 327 -6.63 -7.90 -2.25
C LYS A 327 -7.90 -8.38 -2.97
N ASP A 328 -7.75 -9.16 -4.02
CA ASP A 328 -8.88 -9.73 -4.75
C ASP A 328 -9.48 -10.93 -4.00
N ALA A 329 -8.65 -11.77 -3.41
CA ALA A 329 -9.10 -12.91 -2.62
C ALA A 329 -9.99 -12.48 -1.45
N VAL A 330 -9.65 -11.37 -0.77
CA VAL A 330 -10.49 -10.79 0.30
C VAL A 330 -11.89 -10.42 -0.20
N LYS A 331 -12.00 -9.88 -1.42
CA LYS A 331 -13.27 -9.47 -2.03
C LYS A 331 -14.15 -10.66 -2.46
N MET A 332 -13.53 -11.82 -2.66
CA MET A 332 -14.21 -13.04 -3.14
C MET A 332 -14.63 -14.01 -2.03
N LEU A 333 -14.41 -13.67 -0.75
CA LEU A 333 -14.67 -14.57 0.39
C LEU A 333 -16.10 -15.12 0.47
N SER A 334 -17.08 -14.39 -0.05
CA SER A 334 -18.50 -14.77 -0.03
C SER A 334 -18.99 -15.48 -1.30
N LEU A 335 -18.13 -15.63 -2.32
CA LEU A 335 -18.54 -16.23 -3.60
C LEU A 335 -18.43 -17.76 -3.53
N ALA A 336 -19.54 -18.44 -3.83
CA ALA A 336 -19.64 -19.89 -3.77
C ALA A 336 -18.95 -20.59 -4.95
N SER A 337 -18.96 -19.97 -6.14
CA SER A 337 -18.42 -20.56 -7.36
C SER A 337 -16.89 -20.85 -7.31
N LEU A 338 -16.14 -20.24 -6.38
CA LEU A 338 -14.74 -20.61 -6.19
C LEU A 338 -14.58 -22.05 -5.68
N ALA A 339 -15.45 -22.48 -4.75
CA ALA A 339 -15.42 -23.83 -4.20
C ALA A 339 -15.96 -24.91 -5.18
N GLU A 340 -16.75 -24.48 -6.17
CA GLU A 340 -17.34 -25.36 -7.19
C GLU A 340 -16.43 -25.56 -8.40
N SER A 341 -15.27 -24.91 -8.44
CA SER A 341 -14.37 -24.92 -9.58
C SER A 341 -13.53 -26.19 -9.68
N ASP A 342 -13.51 -26.81 -10.87
CA ASP A 342 -12.61 -27.92 -11.20
C ASP A 342 -11.14 -27.48 -11.35
N ILE A 343 -10.89 -26.16 -11.56
CA ILE A 343 -9.56 -25.58 -11.59
C ILE A 343 -9.30 -24.91 -10.26
N PRO A 344 -8.24 -25.29 -9.51
CA PRO A 344 -7.97 -24.70 -8.20
C PRO A 344 -7.64 -23.23 -8.28
N PHE A 345 -8.23 -22.46 -7.38
CA PHE A 345 -7.85 -21.06 -7.14
C PHE A 345 -6.67 -21.00 -6.17
N SER A 346 -5.78 -20.05 -6.39
CA SER A 346 -4.64 -19.79 -5.52
C SER A 346 -4.41 -18.29 -5.35
N VAL A 347 -3.88 -17.91 -4.21
CA VAL A 347 -3.56 -16.52 -3.86
C VAL A 347 -2.05 -16.34 -3.96
N LEU A 348 -1.61 -15.41 -4.77
CA LEU A 348 -0.21 -15.00 -4.83
C LEU A 348 0.02 -13.94 -3.74
N GLU A 349 0.78 -14.31 -2.72
CA GLU A 349 1.23 -13.40 -1.67
C GLU A 349 2.53 -12.72 -2.07
N ILE A 350 2.61 -11.43 -1.72
CA ILE A 350 3.82 -10.64 -1.93
C ILE A 350 4.37 -10.15 -0.59
N ALA A 351 5.67 -9.97 -0.52
CA ALA A 351 6.35 -9.33 0.59
C ALA A 351 7.22 -8.17 0.09
N MET A 352 7.40 -7.17 0.94
CA MET A 352 8.44 -6.16 0.75
C MET A 352 9.76 -6.78 1.18
N THR A 353 10.75 -6.72 0.31
CA THR A 353 12.11 -7.20 0.57
C THR A 353 13.09 -6.05 0.47
N LEU A 354 14.08 -6.04 1.34
CA LEU A 354 15.19 -5.10 1.31
C LEU A 354 16.50 -5.88 1.09
N PRO A 355 17.50 -5.28 0.42
CA PRO A 355 18.89 -5.77 0.50
C PRO A 355 19.34 -5.89 1.96
N GLU A 356 20.27 -6.80 2.25
CA GLU A 356 20.71 -7.06 3.63
C GLU A 356 21.26 -5.81 4.31
N GLU A 357 22.09 -5.03 3.61
CA GLU A 357 22.64 -3.75 4.12
C GLU A 357 21.52 -2.76 4.50
N ASP A 358 20.50 -2.62 3.65
CA ASP A 358 19.36 -1.73 3.90
C ASP A 358 18.48 -2.25 5.05
N ARG A 359 18.41 -3.56 5.24
CA ARG A 359 17.71 -4.19 6.34
C ARG A 359 18.38 -3.92 7.68
N GLU A 360 19.70 -4.04 7.75
CA GLU A 360 20.47 -3.68 8.95
C GLU A 360 20.23 -2.22 9.35
N VAL A 361 20.28 -1.31 8.39
CA VAL A 361 20.00 0.13 8.63
C VAL A 361 18.56 0.33 9.14
N LEU A 362 17.57 -0.39 8.57
CA LEU A 362 16.19 -0.33 9.04
C LEU A 362 16.08 -0.82 10.50
N GLU A 363 16.70 -1.95 10.83
CA GLU A 363 16.67 -2.51 12.18
C GLU A 363 17.32 -1.56 13.19
N GLU A 364 18.48 -0.97 12.86
CA GLU A 364 19.12 0.07 13.68
C GLU A 364 18.20 1.29 13.87
N PHE A 365 17.56 1.76 12.80
CA PHE A 365 16.62 2.88 12.83
C PHE A 365 15.42 2.61 13.76
N LEU A 366 14.88 1.39 13.76
CA LEU A 366 13.76 0.99 14.61
C LEU A 366 14.16 0.81 16.09
N HIS A 367 15.42 0.48 16.36
CA HIS A 367 15.98 0.39 17.71
C HIS A 367 16.39 1.76 18.29
N ALA A 368 16.68 2.73 17.44
CA ALA A 368 17.01 4.07 17.88
C ALA A 368 15.81 4.70 18.62
N LYS A 369 16.09 5.35 19.76
CA LYS A 369 15.03 6.15 20.41
C LYS A 369 14.53 7.18 19.41
N PRO A 370 13.20 7.34 19.26
CA PRO A 370 12.65 8.35 18.38
C PRO A 370 13.30 9.71 18.68
N GLN A 371 13.90 10.31 17.68
CA GLN A 371 14.39 11.68 17.83
C GLN A 371 13.16 12.57 17.94
N VAL A 372 13.15 13.42 18.97
CA VAL A 372 12.08 14.42 19.15
C VAL A 372 11.94 15.19 17.84
N PRO A 373 10.75 15.25 17.22
CA PRO A 373 10.57 15.96 15.97
C PRO A 373 11.06 17.40 16.13
N HIS A 374 11.86 17.88 15.19
CA HIS A 374 12.18 19.29 15.12
C HIS A 374 10.88 20.11 15.01
N PRO A 375 10.76 21.23 15.73
CA PRO A 375 9.53 22.03 15.82
C PRO A 375 9.08 22.57 14.47
#